data_0385ccdc54a9c751e477f9e1dad5060c
#
_entry.id   0385ccdc54a9c751e477f9e1dad5060c
#
_cell.length_a   1.000
_cell.length_b   1.000
_cell.length_c   1.000
_cell.angle_alpha   90.00
_cell.angle_beta   90.00
_cell.angle_gamma   90.00
#
_symmetry.space_group_name_H-M   'P 1'
#
loop_
_entity.id
_entity.type
_entity.pdbx_description
1 polymer ?
#
loop_
_entity_poly.entity_id
_entity_poly.type
_entity_poly.pdbx_seq_one_letter_code
_entity_poly.pdbx_strand_id
1 'polypeptide(L)'
;MTSNFSLEGKVAFITGSTRGMGWATARTLTRFGATVILNGINSQDLLEQRKEELKKEFNVECDGFLFDVGDMDAAQNCYNQIFKKHKKLDILVNNAGTLDDNLVGMIRKEDIRHTFSTNVNGVIYNLQFAARLMSRNKSGSIINISSLVGRVGNEGQVVYGGSKAAVIGITLSAARELASKNIRVNAIAPGFINTDFVKPLPPAIFQQRLNSVKMGRIGEPEEVANAVLFLASDLSSYITGQVLGVDGGMIM
;
A
#
# COMPACT_ATOMS: atom_id res chain seq x y z
N MET A 1 15.43 19.41 -17.43
CA MET A 1 14.69 18.19 -17.85
C MET A 1 13.96 17.71 -16.62
N THR A 2 12.65 17.82 -16.56
CA THR A 2 11.84 17.20 -15.49
C THR A 2 12.05 15.69 -15.57
N SER A 3 12.44 15.06 -14.48
CA SER A 3 12.60 13.60 -14.41
C SER A 3 11.26 12.96 -14.75
N ASN A 4 11.23 11.92 -15.59
CA ASN A 4 10.01 11.15 -15.90
C ASN A 4 9.37 10.51 -14.65
N PHE A 5 10.02 10.56 -13.50
CA PHE A 5 9.51 10.19 -12.18
C PHE A 5 8.92 11.35 -11.39
N SER A 6 8.92 12.60 -11.91
CA SER A 6 8.39 13.75 -11.18
C SER A 6 6.91 13.55 -10.83
N LEU A 7 6.59 13.80 -9.59
CA LEU A 7 5.23 13.82 -9.04
C LEU A 7 4.81 15.23 -8.60
N GLU A 8 5.49 16.27 -9.12
CA GLU A 8 5.16 17.66 -8.82
C GLU A 8 3.69 17.96 -9.09
N GLY A 9 3.03 18.60 -8.13
CA GLY A 9 1.63 18.91 -8.18
C GLY A 9 0.67 17.72 -8.02
N LYS A 10 1.14 16.49 -7.82
CA LYS A 10 0.31 15.33 -7.52
C LYS A 10 0.00 15.25 -6.03
N VAL A 11 -1.22 14.85 -5.68
CA VAL A 11 -1.66 14.57 -4.32
C VAL A 11 -1.74 13.06 -4.14
N ALA A 12 -1.00 12.52 -3.17
CA ALA A 12 -0.90 11.10 -2.89
C ALA A 12 -1.43 10.77 -1.48
N PHE A 13 -2.36 9.84 -1.38
CA PHE A 13 -2.82 9.29 -0.11
C PHE A 13 -2.28 7.88 0.08
N ILE A 14 -1.67 7.60 1.24
CA ILE A 14 -1.02 6.33 1.54
C ILE A 14 -1.58 5.79 2.84
N THR A 15 -2.28 4.65 2.80
CA THR A 15 -2.80 4.02 4.01
C THR A 15 -1.71 3.27 4.77
N GLY A 16 -1.75 3.30 6.12
CA GLY A 16 -0.76 2.64 6.96
C GLY A 16 0.67 3.18 6.76
N SER A 17 0.82 4.50 6.62
CA SER A 17 2.06 5.13 6.20
C SER A 17 2.95 5.66 7.32
N THR A 18 2.67 5.33 8.58
CA THR A 18 3.49 5.77 9.71
C THR A 18 4.71 4.88 9.98
N ARG A 19 4.82 3.72 9.32
CA ARG A 19 5.94 2.76 9.49
C ARG A 19 6.14 1.86 8.27
N GLY A 20 7.25 1.13 8.25
CA GLY A 20 7.54 0.08 7.26
C GLY A 20 7.47 0.56 5.81
N MET A 21 6.90 -0.26 4.93
CA MET A 21 6.77 0.04 3.50
C MET A 21 5.95 1.30 3.21
N GLY A 22 4.90 1.54 4.00
CA GLY A 22 4.07 2.76 3.86
C GLY A 22 4.85 4.03 4.16
N TRP A 23 5.70 4.02 5.18
CA TRP A 23 6.57 5.14 5.52
C TRP A 23 7.66 5.37 4.46
N ALA A 24 8.35 4.31 4.01
CA ALA A 24 9.30 4.39 2.91
C ALA A 24 8.65 4.94 1.63
N THR A 25 7.42 4.51 1.33
CA THR A 25 6.62 5.04 0.22
C THR A 25 6.34 6.53 0.38
N ALA A 26 5.91 6.97 1.57
CA ALA A 26 5.63 8.38 1.83
C ALA A 26 6.87 9.25 1.58
N ARG A 27 8.02 8.85 2.13
CA ARG A 27 9.30 9.56 1.90
C ARG A 27 9.70 9.59 0.42
N THR A 28 9.57 8.45 -0.26
CA THR A 28 9.92 8.35 -1.68
C THR A 28 9.03 9.25 -2.53
N LEU A 29 7.69 9.19 -2.38
CA LEU A 29 6.80 10.03 -3.19
C LEU A 29 6.99 11.53 -2.88
N THR A 30 7.24 11.90 -1.61
CA THR A 30 7.57 13.28 -1.23
C THR A 30 8.86 13.76 -1.89
N ARG A 31 9.93 12.94 -1.89
CA ARG A 31 11.21 13.25 -2.54
C ARG A 31 11.04 13.56 -4.02
N PHE A 32 10.07 12.95 -4.68
CA PHE A 32 9.77 13.17 -6.10
C PHE A 32 8.68 14.22 -6.34
N GLY A 33 8.31 15.02 -5.33
CA GLY A 33 7.50 16.22 -5.45
C GLY A 33 6.00 16.04 -5.17
N ALA A 34 5.55 14.87 -4.73
CA ALA A 34 4.14 14.68 -4.36
C ALA A 34 3.80 15.38 -3.04
N THR A 35 2.61 15.98 -2.97
CA THR A 35 1.96 16.31 -1.71
C THR A 35 1.40 15.04 -1.10
N VAL A 36 2.00 14.57 -0.01
CA VAL A 36 1.65 13.29 0.62
C VAL A 36 0.67 13.51 1.76
N ILE A 37 -0.30 12.62 1.86
CA ILE A 37 -1.25 12.52 2.97
C ILE A 37 -1.01 11.19 3.66
N LEU A 38 -0.73 11.24 4.97
CA LEU A 38 -0.43 10.07 5.78
C LEU A 38 -1.70 9.49 6.42
N ASN A 39 -1.66 8.19 6.70
CA ASN A 39 -2.65 7.52 7.54
C ASN A 39 -1.99 6.64 8.60
N GLY A 40 -2.44 6.76 9.82
CA GLY A 40 -2.16 5.86 10.94
C GLY A 40 -3.45 5.37 11.58
N ILE A 41 -3.34 4.49 12.58
CA ILE A 41 -4.53 3.96 13.28
C ILE A 41 -4.58 4.39 14.76
N ASN A 42 -3.46 4.31 15.50
CA ASN A 42 -3.49 4.34 16.97
C ASN A 42 -2.62 5.41 17.64
N SER A 43 -1.79 6.15 16.91
CA SER A 43 -0.84 7.07 17.54
C SER A 43 -0.80 8.42 16.83
N GLN A 44 -1.37 9.43 17.51
CA GLN A 44 -1.29 10.83 17.07
C GLN A 44 0.15 11.32 17.13
N ASP A 45 0.88 10.99 18.19
CA ASP A 45 2.27 11.43 18.37
C ASP A 45 3.17 10.91 17.24
N LEU A 46 3.02 9.63 16.86
CA LEU A 46 3.77 9.06 15.75
C LEU A 46 3.39 9.71 14.41
N LEU A 47 2.11 9.99 14.20
CA LEU A 47 1.65 10.67 12.99
C LEU A 47 2.25 12.07 12.87
N GLU A 48 2.21 12.87 13.94
CA GLU A 48 2.81 14.22 13.97
C GLU A 48 4.34 14.15 13.82
N GLN A 49 4.99 13.20 14.49
CA GLN A 49 6.44 12.98 14.31
C GLN A 49 6.78 12.72 12.83
N ARG A 50 6.03 11.88 12.13
CA ARG A 50 6.25 11.57 10.71
C ARG A 50 6.03 12.79 9.81
N LYS A 51 5.05 13.61 10.11
CA LYS A 51 4.83 14.89 9.39
C LYS A 51 6.02 15.83 9.57
N GLU A 52 6.51 15.98 10.79
CA GLU A 52 7.69 16.82 11.08
C GLU A 52 8.97 16.27 10.43
N GLU A 53 9.15 14.96 10.35
CA GLU A 53 10.27 14.34 9.64
C GLU A 53 10.24 14.68 8.14
N LEU A 54 9.07 14.58 7.47
CA LEU A 54 8.90 14.97 6.06
C LEU A 54 9.17 16.48 5.86
N LYS A 55 8.65 17.31 6.78
CA LYS A 55 8.87 18.74 6.74
C LYS A 55 10.35 19.10 6.84
N LYS A 56 11.08 18.48 7.78
CA LYS A 56 12.53 18.72 7.96
C LYS A 56 13.37 18.24 6.79
N GLU A 57 13.03 17.04 6.25
CA GLU A 57 13.85 16.43 5.19
C GLU A 57 13.61 17.06 3.81
N PHE A 58 12.35 17.42 3.49
CA PHE A 58 11.96 17.84 2.15
C PHE A 58 11.42 19.27 2.07
N ASN A 59 11.31 19.96 3.21
CA ASN A 59 10.73 21.32 3.30
C ASN A 59 9.30 21.40 2.74
N VAL A 60 8.45 20.44 3.08
CA VAL A 60 7.06 20.33 2.64
C VAL A 60 6.10 20.24 3.81
N GLU A 61 4.88 20.74 3.63
CA GLU A 61 3.78 20.45 4.56
C GLU A 61 3.07 19.17 4.13
N CYS A 62 2.67 18.36 5.12
CA CYS A 62 2.01 17.10 4.88
C CYS A 62 0.78 16.98 5.79
N ASP A 63 -0.29 16.40 5.27
CA ASP A 63 -1.49 16.08 6.04
C ASP A 63 -1.42 14.66 6.59
N GLY A 64 -2.27 14.39 7.59
CA GLY A 64 -2.39 13.04 8.13
C GLY A 64 -3.72 12.83 8.84
N PHE A 65 -4.20 11.59 8.80
CA PHE A 65 -5.46 11.18 9.40
C PHE A 65 -5.29 9.90 10.20
N LEU A 66 -5.89 9.85 11.38
CA LEU A 66 -5.99 8.62 12.18
C LEU A 66 -7.36 8.00 11.99
N PHE A 67 -7.40 6.82 11.37
CA PHE A 67 -8.61 6.00 11.30
C PHE A 67 -8.27 4.55 10.91
N ASP A 68 -9.15 3.62 11.28
CA ASP A 68 -9.09 2.24 10.80
C ASP A 68 -9.61 2.19 9.35
N VAL A 69 -8.78 1.72 8.42
CA VAL A 69 -9.15 1.58 7.01
C VAL A 69 -10.33 0.64 6.79
N GLY A 70 -10.58 -0.28 7.72
CA GLY A 70 -11.74 -1.18 7.74
C GLY A 70 -13.04 -0.50 8.16
N ASP A 71 -13.00 0.76 8.62
CA ASP A 71 -14.18 1.58 8.92
C ASP A 71 -14.54 2.45 7.70
N MET A 72 -15.66 2.10 7.06
CA MET A 72 -16.12 2.78 5.85
C MET A 72 -16.49 4.24 6.08
N ASP A 73 -17.11 4.55 7.22
CA ASP A 73 -17.57 5.91 7.53
C ASP A 73 -16.37 6.82 7.85
N ALA A 74 -15.40 6.30 8.59
CA ALA A 74 -14.14 7.00 8.85
C ALA A 74 -13.35 7.24 7.57
N ALA A 75 -13.27 6.26 6.67
CA ALA A 75 -12.69 6.43 5.35
C ALA A 75 -13.42 7.53 4.55
N GLN A 76 -14.75 7.49 4.48
CA GLN A 76 -15.53 8.51 3.77
C GLN A 76 -15.26 9.92 4.31
N ASN A 77 -15.21 10.08 5.62
CA ASN A 77 -14.90 11.36 6.26
C ASN A 77 -13.50 11.86 5.90
N CYS A 78 -12.50 10.97 5.85
CA CYS A 78 -11.14 11.30 5.40
C CYS A 78 -11.15 11.83 3.96
N TYR A 79 -11.78 11.12 3.02
CA TYR A 79 -11.84 11.55 1.61
C TYR A 79 -12.61 12.87 1.41
N ASN A 80 -13.63 13.15 2.22
CA ASN A 80 -14.32 14.44 2.23
C ASN A 80 -13.35 15.58 2.64
N GLN A 81 -12.50 15.34 3.65
CA GLN A 81 -11.51 16.33 4.09
C GLN A 81 -10.41 16.51 3.03
N ILE A 82 -9.91 15.42 2.42
CA ILE A 82 -8.97 15.48 1.29
C ILE A 82 -9.55 16.34 0.17
N PHE A 83 -10.80 16.10 -0.23
CA PHE A 83 -11.44 16.90 -1.27
C PHE A 83 -11.64 18.36 -0.86
N LYS A 84 -12.04 18.64 0.38
CA LYS A 84 -12.21 19.99 0.87
C LYS A 84 -10.91 20.80 0.80
N LYS A 85 -9.77 20.20 1.14
CA LYS A 85 -8.46 20.87 1.18
C LYS A 85 -7.75 20.88 -0.17
N HIS A 86 -7.61 19.72 -0.81
CA HIS A 86 -6.78 19.55 -2.01
C HIS A 86 -7.55 19.60 -3.32
N LYS A 87 -8.90 19.49 -3.30
CA LYS A 87 -9.82 19.47 -4.47
C LYS A 87 -9.61 18.28 -5.42
N LYS A 88 -8.58 17.45 -5.20
CA LYS A 88 -8.22 16.31 -6.04
C LYS A 88 -7.52 15.22 -5.23
N LEU A 89 -7.40 14.06 -5.83
CA LEU A 89 -6.49 12.99 -5.45
C LEU A 89 -5.94 12.37 -6.73
N ASP A 90 -4.62 12.26 -6.85
CA ASP A 90 -3.96 11.74 -8.05
C ASP A 90 -3.43 10.31 -7.83
N ILE A 91 -3.01 9.99 -6.61
CA ILE A 91 -2.39 8.70 -6.27
C ILE A 91 -3.03 8.16 -4.98
N LEU A 92 -3.45 6.89 -5.02
CA LEU A 92 -3.80 6.12 -3.83
C LEU A 92 -2.85 4.93 -3.69
N VAL A 93 -2.27 4.76 -2.50
CA VAL A 93 -1.53 3.55 -2.14
C VAL A 93 -2.24 2.83 -1.00
N ASN A 94 -2.92 1.74 -1.30
CA ASN A 94 -3.53 0.84 -0.33
C ASN A 94 -2.42 -0.06 0.26
N ASN A 95 -1.75 0.44 1.29
CA ASN A 95 -0.64 -0.26 1.95
C ASN A 95 -1.01 -0.82 3.33
N ALA A 96 -1.98 -0.23 4.03
CA ALA A 96 -2.42 -0.74 5.34
C ALA A 96 -2.74 -2.23 5.26
N GLY A 97 -2.26 -2.99 6.23
CA GLY A 97 -2.48 -4.43 6.28
C GLY A 97 -2.10 -5.01 7.63
N THR A 98 -2.69 -6.16 7.92
CA THR A 98 -2.41 -6.97 9.10
C THR A 98 -2.12 -8.42 8.68
N LEU A 99 -1.47 -9.15 9.57
CA LEU A 99 -1.03 -10.51 9.39
C LEU A 99 -1.33 -11.30 10.67
N ASP A 100 -2.29 -12.22 10.57
CA ASP A 100 -2.65 -13.15 11.63
C ASP A 100 -2.39 -14.58 11.09
N ASP A 101 -1.29 -15.18 11.52
CA ASP A 101 -0.84 -16.50 11.06
C ASP A 101 -1.35 -17.60 12.00
N ASN A 102 -2.06 -18.59 11.45
CA ASN A 102 -2.54 -19.75 12.17
C ASN A 102 -2.63 -20.97 11.25
N LEU A 103 -2.30 -22.16 11.78
CA LEU A 103 -2.58 -23.42 11.08
C LEU A 103 -4.09 -23.59 10.85
N VAL A 104 -4.49 -24.27 9.76
CA VAL A 104 -5.90 -24.40 9.34
C VAL A 104 -6.83 -24.80 10.47
N GLY A 105 -6.43 -25.79 11.29
CA GLY A 105 -7.24 -26.27 12.42
C GLY A 105 -7.31 -25.32 13.62
N MET A 106 -6.58 -24.21 13.62
CA MET A 106 -6.47 -23.26 14.73
C MET A 106 -6.96 -21.85 14.37
N ILE A 107 -7.48 -21.65 13.15
CA ILE A 107 -7.99 -20.35 12.69
C ILE A 107 -9.21 -19.96 13.52
N ARG A 108 -9.17 -18.78 14.12
CA ARG A 108 -10.29 -18.21 14.90
C ARG A 108 -11.13 -17.28 14.02
N LYS A 109 -12.39 -17.14 14.37
CA LYS A 109 -13.32 -16.24 13.68
C LYS A 109 -12.84 -14.79 13.69
N GLU A 110 -12.21 -14.38 14.79
CA GLU A 110 -11.65 -13.04 14.98
C GLU A 110 -10.49 -12.77 14.02
N ASP A 111 -9.62 -13.75 13.78
CA ASP A 111 -8.48 -13.65 12.85
C ASP A 111 -8.99 -13.38 11.42
N ILE A 112 -10.04 -14.09 11.00
CA ILE A 112 -10.67 -13.89 9.70
C ILE A 112 -11.26 -12.48 9.60
N ARG A 113 -12.05 -12.07 10.60
CA ARG A 113 -12.74 -10.77 10.60
C ARG A 113 -11.73 -9.62 10.58
N HIS A 114 -10.73 -9.65 11.45
CA HIS A 114 -9.71 -8.63 11.55
C HIS A 114 -8.90 -8.51 10.26
N THR A 115 -8.37 -9.64 9.76
CA THR A 115 -7.57 -9.65 8.53
C THR A 115 -8.38 -9.19 7.32
N PHE A 116 -9.60 -9.67 7.12
CA PHE A 116 -10.42 -9.27 5.97
C PHE A 116 -10.94 -7.84 6.10
N SER A 117 -11.27 -7.35 7.30
CA SER A 117 -11.65 -5.96 7.52
C SER A 117 -10.56 -5.01 7.04
N THR A 118 -9.32 -5.22 7.48
CA THR A 118 -8.21 -4.35 7.10
C THR A 118 -7.75 -4.58 5.66
N ASN A 119 -7.43 -5.83 5.30
CA ASN A 119 -6.73 -6.15 4.05
C ASN A 119 -7.65 -6.15 2.82
N VAL A 120 -8.95 -6.35 2.99
CA VAL A 120 -9.90 -6.48 1.89
C VAL A 120 -10.92 -5.33 1.90
N ASN A 121 -11.70 -5.19 2.97
CA ASN A 121 -12.71 -4.14 3.03
C ASN A 121 -12.06 -2.75 2.99
N GLY A 122 -10.96 -2.54 3.73
CA GLY A 122 -10.20 -1.31 3.69
C GLY A 122 -9.71 -0.95 2.29
N VAL A 123 -9.23 -1.92 1.52
CA VAL A 123 -8.83 -1.70 0.12
C VAL A 123 -10.02 -1.29 -0.74
N ILE A 124 -11.18 -1.97 -0.60
CA ILE A 124 -12.39 -1.66 -1.37
C ILE A 124 -12.91 -0.26 -1.04
N TYR A 125 -13.00 0.11 0.25
CA TYR A 125 -13.51 1.41 0.67
C TYR A 125 -12.64 2.55 0.16
N ASN A 126 -11.32 2.46 0.36
CA ASN A 126 -10.40 3.48 -0.11
C ASN A 126 -10.38 3.57 -1.65
N LEU A 127 -10.40 2.44 -2.36
CA LEU A 127 -10.52 2.40 -3.82
C LEU A 127 -11.80 3.10 -4.30
N GLN A 128 -12.95 2.82 -3.69
CA GLN A 128 -14.24 3.42 -4.05
C GLN A 128 -14.21 4.93 -3.92
N PHE A 129 -13.72 5.46 -2.79
CA PHE A 129 -13.70 6.91 -2.56
C PHE A 129 -12.64 7.61 -3.41
N ALA A 130 -11.46 7.01 -3.58
CA ALA A 130 -10.42 7.53 -4.46
C ALA A 130 -10.90 7.59 -5.91
N ALA A 131 -11.50 6.51 -6.42
CA ALA A 131 -12.04 6.45 -7.77
C ALA A 131 -13.09 7.54 -8.06
N ARG A 132 -13.92 7.89 -7.06
CA ARG A 132 -14.88 9.02 -7.18
C ARG A 132 -14.17 10.37 -7.37
N LEU A 133 -13.09 10.62 -6.62
CA LEU A 133 -12.31 11.86 -6.75
C LEU A 133 -11.52 11.89 -8.07
N MET A 134 -10.82 10.81 -8.39
CA MET A 134 -10.02 10.68 -9.61
C MET A 134 -10.86 10.76 -10.88
N SER A 135 -12.09 10.21 -10.88
CA SER A 135 -13.01 10.26 -12.03
C SER A 135 -13.41 11.68 -12.42
N ARG A 136 -13.44 12.63 -11.49
CA ARG A 136 -13.73 14.04 -11.78
C ARG A 136 -12.64 14.68 -12.64
N ASN A 137 -11.39 14.28 -12.42
CA ASN A 137 -10.22 14.80 -13.14
C ASN A 137 -9.82 13.91 -14.32
N LYS A 138 -10.49 12.77 -14.52
CA LYS A 138 -10.18 11.75 -15.53
C LYS A 138 -8.70 11.36 -15.51
N SER A 139 -8.14 11.18 -14.34
CA SER A 139 -6.72 10.80 -14.13
C SER A 139 -6.54 10.24 -12.74
N GLY A 140 -5.75 9.19 -12.62
CA GLY A 140 -5.37 8.62 -11.33
C GLY A 140 -4.51 7.38 -11.43
N SER A 141 -3.78 7.09 -10.34
CA SER A 141 -3.04 5.84 -10.16
C SER A 141 -3.35 5.25 -8.80
N ILE A 142 -3.88 4.03 -8.79
CA ILE A 142 -4.18 3.25 -7.57
C ILE A 142 -3.21 2.09 -7.51
N ILE A 143 -2.46 1.99 -6.42
CA ILE A 143 -1.49 0.93 -6.17
C ILE A 143 -1.91 0.16 -4.93
N ASN A 144 -2.21 -1.12 -5.09
CA ASN A 144 -2.60 -2.00 -3.99
C ASN A 144 -1.43 -2.87 -3.54
N ILE A 145 -1.11 -2.88 -2.26
CA ILE A 145 -0.06 -3.76 -1.73
C ILE A 145 -0.67 -5.13 -1.40
N SER A 146 -0.41 -6.08 -2.29
CA SER A 146 -0.71 -7.50 -2.10
C SER A 146 0.44 -8.20 -1.35
N SER A 147 0.81 -9.40 -1.75
CA SER A 147 1.94 -10.20 -1.25
C SER A 147 2.27 -11.32 -2.23
N LEU A 148 3.51 -11.80 -2.21
CA LEU A 148 3.88 -13.06 -2.85
C LEU A 148 2.98 -14.21 -2.36
N VAL A 149 2.67 -14.25 -1.05
CA VAL A 149 1.75 -15.24 -0.45
C VAL A 149 0.37 -15.22 -1.09
N GLY A 150 -0.14 -14.07 -1.51
CA GLY A 150 -1.41 -13.97 -2.24
C GLY A 150 -1.39 -14.59 -3.65
N ARG A 151 -0.20 -14.86 -4.20
CA ARG A 151 -0.01 -15.49 -5.51
C ARG A 151 0.22 -17.00 -5.43
N VAL A 152 0.99 -17.44 -4.43
CA VAL A 152 1.49 -18.82 -4.37
C VAL A 152 1.08 -19.57 -3.10
N GLY A 153 0.53 -18.88 -2.09
CA GLY A 153 0.20 -19.46 -0.80
C GLY A 153 1.42 -19.60 0.11
N ASN A 154 1.18 -19.92 1.39
CA ASN A 154 2.18 -20.33 2.36
C ASN A 154 1.51 -21.08 3.52
N GLU A 155 2.20 -22.04 4.11
CA GLU A 155 1.74 -22.76 5.29
C GLU A 155 1.49 -21.80 6.46
N GLY A 156 0.40 -22.01 7.22
CA GLY A 156 -0.01 -21.16 8.34
C GLY A 156 -0.64 -19.82 7.93
N GLN A 157 -0.75 -19.51 6.64
CA GLN A 157 -1.20 -18.19 6.15
C GLN A 157 -2.47 -18.23 5.31
N VAL A 158 -3.39 -19.15 5.59
CA VAL A 158 -4.63 -19.32 4.81
C VAL A 158 -5.45 -18.03 4.80
N VAL A 159 -5.63 -17.39 5.96
CA VAL A 159 -6.43 -16.16 6.08
C VAL A 159 -5.70 -14.99 5.40
N TYR A 160 -4.44 -14.80 5.71
CA TYR A 160 -3.61 -13.76 5.11
C TYR A 160 -3.48 -13.95 3.60
N GLY A 161 -3.07 -15.13 3.14
CA GLY A 161 -2.93 -15.45 1.72
C GLY A 161 -4.24 -15.24 0.95
N GLY A 162 -5.36 -15.72 1.50
CA GLY A 162 -6.70 -15.49 0.95
C GLY A 162 -7.03 -14.00 0.83
N SER A 163 -6.73 -13.20 1.87
CA SER A 163 -6.94 -11.75 1.84
C SER A 163 -6.08 -11.06 0.77
N LYS A 164 -4.81 -11.46 0.62
CA LYS A 164 -3.90 -10.87 -0.37
C LYS A 164 -4.19 -11.35 -1.81
N ALA A 165 -4.74 -12.55 -1.99
CA ALA A 165 -5.30 -13.01 -3.26
C ALA A 165 -6.56 -12.21 -3.64
N ALA A 166 -7.43 -11.89 -2.67
CA ALA A 166 -8.57 -11.01 -2.90
C ALA A 166 -8.15 -9.63 -3.42
N VAL A 167 -7.07 -9.05 -2.88
CA VAL A 167 -6.50 -7.76 -3.38
C VAL A 167 -6.09 -7.86 -4.85
N ILE A 168 -5.56 -9.00 -5.30
CA ILE A 168 -5.25 -9.23 -6.73
C ILE A 168 -6.53 -9.19 -7.56
N GLY A 169 -7.58 -9.93 -7.17
CA GLY A 169 -8.88 -9.94 -7.85
C GLY A 169 -9.54 -8.56 -7.91
N ILE A 170 -9.49 -7.81 -6.79
CA ILE A 170 -9.96 -6.42 -6.71
C ILE A 170 -9.20 -5.53 -7.72
N THR A 171 -7.88 -5.66 -7.78
CA THR A 171 -7.02 -4.89 -8.69
C THR A 171 -7.41 -5.14 -10.16
N LEU A 172 -7.54 -6.40 -10.56
CA LEU A 172 -7.88 -6.78 -11.93
C LEU A 172 -9.25 -6.26 -12.37
N SER A 173 -10.24 -6.38 -11.48
CA SER A 173 -11.61 -5.92 -11.75
C SER A 173 -11.69 -4.41 -11.85
N ALA A 174 -11.10 -3.69 -10.87
CA ALA A 174 -11.09 -2.24 -10.84
C ALA A 174 -10.29 -1.63 -12.02
N ALA A 175 -9.20 -2.26 -12.43
CA ALA A 175 -8.41 -1.83 -13.58
C ALA A 175 -9.26 -1.81 -14.87
N ARG A 176 -10.05 -2.84 -15.10
CA ARG A 176 -10.95 -2.93 -16.27
C ARG A 176 -12.06 -1.88 -16.23
N GLU A 177 -12.67 -1.67 -15.05
CA GLU A 177 -13.77 -0.72 -14.88
C GLU A 177 -13.31 0.74 -15.02
N LEU A 178 -12.12 1.07 -14.49
CA LEU A 178 -11.65 2.44 -14.38
C LEU A 178 -10.77 2.89 -15.55
N ALA A 179 -10.34 1.99 -16.43
CA ALA A 179 -9.49 2.30 -17.57
C ALA A 179 -10.08 3.37 -18.50
N SER A 180 -11.38 3.31 -18.79
CA SER A 180 -12.06 4.31 -19.63
C SER A 180 -12.10 5.71 -19.01
N LYS A 181 -11.81 5.83 -17.71
CA LYS A 181 -11.69 7.09 -16.98
C LYS A 181 -10.23 7.55 -16.83
N ASN A 182 -9.31 6.88 -17.52
CA ASN A 182 -7.86 7.14 -17.42
C ASN A 182 -7.34 7.00 -15.98
N ILE A 183 -7.89 6.02 -15.23
CA ILE A 183 -7.43 5.66 -13.89
C ILE A 183 -6.80 4.28 -13.98
N ARG A 184 -5.51 4.20 -13.66
CA ARG A 184 -4.78 2.93 -13.62
C ARG A 184 -4.89 2.28 -12.25
N VAL A 185 -5.03 0.97 -12.20
CA VAL A 185 -5.06 0.21 -10.95
C VAL A 185 -4.10 -0.97 -11.09
N ASN A 186 -3.07 -1.02 -10.25
CA ASN A 186 -2.08 -2.08 -10.25
C ASN A 186 -1.84 -2.59 -8.82
N ALA A 187 -1.26 -3.77 -8.69
CA ALA A 187 -0.80 -4.29 -7.41
C ALA A 187 0.71 -4.49 -7.40
N ILE A 188 1.28 -4.40 -6.21
CA ILE A 188 2.63 -4.87 -5.91
C ILE A 188 2.50 -6.10 -5.01
N ALA A 189 3.28 -7.13 -5.28
CA ALA A 189 3.37 -8.34 -4.47
C ALA A 189 4.78 -8.44 -3.85
N PRO A 190 5.00 -7.84 -2.66
CA PRO A 190 6.29 -7.95 -1.97
C PRO A 190 6.56 -9.39 -1.53
N GLY A 191 7.84 -9.78 -1.51
CA GLY A 191 8.33 -10.99 -0.90
C GLY A 191 8.72 -10.78 0.57
N PHE A 192 9.95 -11.19 0.91
CA PHE A 192 10.50 -11.08 2.25
C PHE A 192 11.17 -9.71 2.44
N ILE A 193 10.46 -8.77 3.05
CA ILE A 193 10.86 -7.35 3.21
C ILE A 193 11.13 -7.03 4.68
N ASN A 194 12.21 -6.30 4.96
CA ASN A 194 12.65 -5.87 6.28
C ASN A 194 11.69 -4.85 6.92
N THR A 195 10.67 -5.36 7.59
CA THR A 195 9.62 -4.58 8.27
C THR A 195 9.37 -5.11 9.67
N ASP A 196 8.53 -4.43 10.45
CA ASP A 196 8.14 -4.89 11.78
C ASP A 196 7.43 -6.27 11.78
N PHE A 197 6.89 -6.71 10.65
CA PHE A 197 6.29 -8.04 10.52
C PHE A 197 7.32 -9.18 10.56
N VAL A 198 8.56 -8.93 10.17
CA VAL A 198 9.60 -9.98 10.13
C VAL A 198 10.51 -9.97 11.34
N LYS A 199 10.58 -8.86 12.08
CA LYS A 199 11.44 -8.75 13.29
C LYS A 199 11.13 -9.77 14.37
N PRO A 200 9.86 -10.15 14.64
CA PRO A 200 9.52 -11.13 15.65
C PRO A 200 9.80 -12.60 15.25
N LEU A 201 10.23 -12.87 14.02
CA LEU A 201 10.43 -14.23 13.55
C LEU A 201 11.58 -14.93 14.31
N PRO A 202 11.40 -16.18 14.74
CA PRO A 202 12.48 -17.00 15.28
C PRO A 202 13.63 -17.07 14.26
N PRO A 203 14.92 -17.06 14.72
CA PRO A 203 16.09 -17.06 13.81
C PRO A 203 16.08 -18.18 12.77
N ALA A 204 15.62 -19.39 13.14
CA ALA A 204 15.53 -20.51 12.22
C ALA A 204 14.53 -20.26 11.08
N ILE A 205 13.36 -19.70 11.40
CA ILE A 205 12.33 -19.36 10.42
C ILE A 205 12.80 -18.20 9.54
N PHE A 206 13.44 -17.19 10.13
CA PHE A 206 14.05 -16.08 9.37
C PHE A 206 15.06 -16.62 8.35
N GLN A 207 15.98 -17.48 8.77
CA GLN A 207 17.00 -18.07 7.89
C GLN A 207 16.38 -18.96 6.80
N GLN A 208 15.37 -19.75 7.14
CA GLN A 208 14.63 -20.54 6.15
C GLN A 208 14.00 -19.68 5.06
N ARG A 209 13.33 -18.58 5.45
CA ARG A 209 12.75 -17.62 4.50
C ARG A 209 13.83 -16.93 3.67
N LEU A 210 14.92 -16.51 4.29
CA LEU A 210 16.03 -15.88 3.59
C LEU A 210 16.65 -16.82 2.53
N ASN A 211 16.80 -18.10 2.84
CA ASN A 211 17.33 -19.11 1.90
C ASN A 211 16.42 -19.32 0.67
N SER A 212 15.13 -18.99 0.76
CA SER A 212 14.21 -19.06 -0.38
C SER A 212 14.30 -17.84 -1.31
N VAL A 213 14.96 -16.76 -0.89
CA VAL A 213 15.18 -15.56 -1.72
C VAL A 213 16.39 -15.78 -2.61
N LYS A 214 16.19 -15.82 -3.94
CA LYS A 214 17.29 -16.12 -4.88
C LYS A 214 18.34 -15.02 -4.97
N MET A 215 17.99 -13.77 -4.68
CA MET A 215 18.97 -12.68 -4.55
C MET A 215 19.81 -12.76 -3.27
N GLY A 216 19.56 -13.73 -2.38
CA GLY A 216 20.38 -14.03 -1.18
C GLY A 216 20.31 -12.99 -0.07
N ARG A 217 19.36 -12.06 -0.11
CA ARG A 217 19.16 -11.04 0.92
C ARG A 217 17.69 -10.71 1.14
N ILE A 218 17.38 -10.19 2.30
CA ILE A 218 16.08 -9.58 2.55
C ILE A 218 15.93 -8.29 1.72
N GLY A 219 14.74 -8.01 1.22
CA GLY A 219 14.44 -6.73 0.56
C GLY A 219 14.23 -5.61 1.56
N GLU A 220 14.52 -4.38 1.15
CA GLU A 220 14.28 -3.18 1.98
C GLU A 220 12.95 -2.51 1.60
N PRO A 221 12.28 -1.82 2.55
CA PRO A 221 11.04 -1.08 2.29
C PRO A 221 11.14 -0.10 1.12
N GLU A 222 12.31 0.49 0.92
CA GLU A 222 12.60 1.44 -0.16
C GLU A 222 12.53 0.77 -1.54
N GLU A 223 12.82 -0.52 -1.66
CA GLU A 223 12.72 -1.25 -2.94
C GLU A 223 11.25 -1.42 -3.35
N VAL A 224 10.36 -1.62 -2.39
CA VAL A 224 8.90 -1.59 -2.63
C VAL A 224 8.44 -0.17 -2.96
N ALA A 225 8.92 0.84 -2.23
CA ALA A 225 8.59 2.24 -2.48
C ALA A 225 9.02 2.71 -3.88
N ASN A 226 10.14 2.23 -4.41
CA ASN A 226 10.59 2.52 -5.77
C ASN A 226 9.64 1.92 -6.83
N ALA A 227 9.12 0.72 -6.59
CA ALA A 227 8.10 0.13 -7.45
C ALA A 227 6.77 0.91 -7.40
N VAL A 228 6.39 1.40 -6.19
CA VAL A 228 5.23 2.31 -6.06
C VAL A 228 5.46 3.59 -6.84
N LEU A 229 6.62 4.23 -6.74
CA LEU A 229 6.98 5.44 -7.50
C LEU A 229 6.84 5.21 -9.00
N PHE A 230 7.36 4.11 -9.52
CA PHE A 230 7.21 3.73 -10.94
C PHE A 230 5.73 3.66 -11.34
N LEU A 231 4.91 2.92 -10.58
CA LEU A 231 3.49 2.78 -10.87
C LEU A 231 2.68 4.08 -10.64
N ALA A 232 3.16 4.98 -9.80
CA ALA A 232 2.54 6.29 -9.57
C ALA A 232 2.86 7.30 -10.66
N SER A 233 4.01 7.15 -11.33
CA SER A 233 4.53 8.09 -12.34
C SER A 233 3.98 7.85 -13.75
N ASP A 234 4.25 8.78 -14.66
CA ASP A 234 3.86 8.69 -16.07
C ASP A 234 4.64 7.61 -16.84
N LEU A 235 5.75 7.08 -16.29
CA LEU A 235 6.47 5.94 -16.86
C LEU A 235 5.61 4.67 -16.98
N SER A 236 4.57 4.57 -16.18
CA SER A 236 3.62 3.45 -16.21
C SER A 236 2.27 3.84 -16.83
N SER A 237 2.22 4.88 -17.67
CA SER A 237 0.98 5.45 -18.23
C SER A 237 0.12 4.44 -19.01
N TYR A 238 0.70 3.38 -19.55
CA TYR A 238 -0.01 2.31 -20.28
C TYR A 238 -0.07 0.99 -19.51
N ILE A 239 0.23 1.02 -18.18
CA ILE A 239 0.25 -0.17 -17.31
C ILE A 239 -0.96 -0.11 -16.36
N THR A 240 -1.90 -1.04 -16.53
CA THR A 240 -3.04 -1.22 -15.62
C THR A 240 -3.41 -2.71 -15.52
N GLY A 241 -3.95 -3.14 -14.39
CA GLY A 241 -4.31 -4.54 -14.13
C GLY A 241 -3.10 -5.47 -13.96
N GLN A 242 -1.92 -4.95 -13.58
CA GLN A 242 -0.73 -5.77 -13.38
C GLN A 242 -0.46 -6.05 -11.91
N VAL A 243 0.19 -7.18 -11.64
CA VAL A 243 0.69 -7.56 -10.32
C VAL A 243 2.21 -7.69 -10.40
N LEU A 244 2.90 -6.66 -9.94
CA LEU A 244 4.36 -6.58 -9.97
C LEU A 244 4.98 -7.23 -8.73
N GLY A 245 5.80 -8.27 -8.92
CA GLY A 245 6.60 -8.87 -7.84
C GLY A 245 7.76 -7.97 -7.45
N VAL A 246 7.98 -7.81 -6.13
CA VAL A 246 9.17 -7.18 -5.55
C VAL A 246 9.65 -8.14 -4.46
N ASP A 247 10.26 -9.24 -4.87
CA ASP A 247 10.44 -10.43 -4.06
C ASP A 247 11.84 -11.05 -4.12
N GLY A 248 12.76 -10.45 -4.89
CA GLY A 248 14.14 -10.97 -5.04
C GLY A 248 14.20 -12.38 -5.64
N GLY A 249 13.18 -12.79 -6.41
CA GLY A 249 13.08 -14.14 -6.95
C GLY A 249 12.77 -15.20 -5.88
N MET A 250 12.06 -14.81 -4.80
CA MET A 250 11.68 -15.73 -3.73
C MET A 250 10.80 -16.86 -4.25
N ILE A 251 11.15 -18.09 -3.91
CA ILE A 251 10.40 -19.31 -4.20
C ILE A 251 9.83 -19.84 -2.88
N MET A 252 8.51 -19.96 -2.79
CA MET A 252 7.80 -20.50 -1.63
C MET A 252 7.32 -21.92 -1.91
#